data_2b14a74627c670a9e645af04ed1bffcd
#
_entry.id   2b14a74627c670a9e645af04ed1bffcd
#
_cell.length_a   1.000
_cell.length_b   1.000
_cell.length_c   1.000
_cell.angle_alpha   90.00
_cell.angle_beta   90.00
_cell.angle_gamma   90.00
#
_symmetry.space_group_name_H-M   'P 1'
#
loop_
_entity.id
_entity.type
_entity.pdbx_description
1 polymer ?
#
loop_
_entity_poly.entity_id
_entity_poly.type
_entity_poly.pdbx_seq_one_letter_code
_entity_poly.pdbx_strand_id
1 'polypeptide(L)'
;MEMNILKYMAFLKTVETGSFTKAAELLNYSQSGVSRMISDLEREWRITLLERDRNGIRLTSDGSRLLPYAQSVCAEYRKLRMEVDDLHGVQSGMIRIGTFSSGAIHWVPNIIKAFQKDYPGVDYELLLGDYSEIEEWIAQGRVDCGFLRLPTRPEFDTIPLGQDRLLAILPEGHPLESCDKVPIAALCAEPFMLLEKAAQAEVSEVFERNGLKPRVHFTTWDDYAIMAMVESGLGVSMLTEMILKRTPFHIVAKELDVPAYRETALALRDRKTAYVAMKKFLEYLQYR
;
A
#
# COMPACT_ATOMS: atom_id res chain seq x y z
N MET A 1 -1.95 -26.00 26.22
CA MET A 1 -2.19 -25.35 24.91
C MET A 1 -0.88 -25.36 24.15
N GLU A 2 -0.73 -26.27 23.21
CA GLU A 2 0.47 -26.32 22.36
C GLU A 2 0.34 -25.26 21.26
N MET A 3 1.13 -24.21 21.32
CA MET A 3 1.15 -23.16 20.32
C MET A 3 1.77 -23.71 19.02
N ASN A 4 0.95 -23.97 18.00
CA ASN A 4 1.42 -24.42 16.69
C ASN A 4 1.18 -23.31 15.66
N ILE A 5 2.25 -22.63 15.28
CA ILE A 5 2.24 -21.53 14.31
C ILE A 5 1.59 -21.91 12.96
N LEU A 6 1.69 -23.18 12.57
CA LEU A 6 1.10 -23.66 11.31
C LEU A 6 -0.43 -23.53 11.29
N LYS A 7 -1.09 -23.67 12.44
CA LYS A 7 -2.54 -23.46 12.54
C LYS A 7 -2.93 -22.02 12.26
N TYR A 8 -2.15 -21.04 12.77
CA TYR A 8 -2.34 -19.62 12.47
C TYR A 8 -2.08 -19.31 11.01
N MET A 9 -1.00 -19.85 10.43
CA MET A 9 -0.70 -19.69 9.00
C MET A 9 -1.81 -20.28 8.12
N ALA A 10 -2.35 -21.46 8.48
CA ALA A 10 -3.47 -22.07 7.79
C ALA A 10 -4.73 -21.20 7.85
N PHE A 11 -5.05 -20.63 9.01
CA PHE A 11 -6.16 -19.71 9.19
C PHE A 11 -5.98 -18.46 8.30
N LEU A 12 -4.83 -17.78 8.38
CA LEU A 12 -4.55 -16.57 7.61
C LEU A 12 -4.62 -16.81 6.09
N LYS A 13 -4.00 -17.88 5.59
CA LYS A 13 -4.03 -18.20 4.16
C LYS A 13 -5.42 -18.59 3.67
N THR A 14 -6.23 -19.21 4.51
CA THR A 14 -7.62 -19.53 4.16
C THR A 14 -8.47 -18.26 4.07
N VAL A 15 -8.27 -17.30 4.98
CA VAL A 15 -8.93 -15.99 4.92
C VAL A 15 -8.50 -15.22 3.66
N GLU A 16 -7.20 -15.16 3.40
CA GLU A 16 -6.63 -14.45 2.26
C GLU A 16 -7.15 -14.98 0.90
N THR A 17 -7.24 -16.29 0.76
CA THR A 17 -7.63 -16.93 -0.50
C THR A 17 -9.13 -17.18 -0.64
N GLY A 18 -9.89 -17.08 0.45
CA GLY A 18 -11.29 -17.47 0.51
C GLY A 18 -11.53 -18.96 0.25
N SER A 19 -10.47 -19.81 0.31
CA SER A 19 -10.53 -21.21 -0.12
C SER A 19 -9.53 -22.10 0.63
N PHE A 20 -10.03 -23.19 1.24
CA PHE A 20 -9.15 -24.21 1.85
C PHE A 20 -8.22 -24.88 0.83
N THR A 21 -8.69 -25.09 -0.40
CA THR A 21 -7.88 -25.72 -1.46
C THR A 21 -6.73 -24.82 -1.88
N LYS A 22 -7.02 -23.56 -2.19
CA LYS A 22 -5.96 -22.59 -2.56
C LYS A 22 -4.98 -22.35 -1.41
N ALA A 23 -5.46 -22.25 -0.17
CA ALA A 23 -4.59 -22.14 0.99
C ALA A 23 -3.68 -23.36 1.16
N ALA A 24 -4.20 -24.56 0.91
CA ALA A 24 -3.44 -25.81 0.99
C ALA A 24 -2.32 -25.87 -0.06
N GLU A 25 -2.62 -25.49 -1.31
CA GLU A 25 -1.63 -25.39 -2.38
C GLU A 25 -0.49 -24.44 -2.01
N LEU A 26 -0.81 -23.23 -1.53
CA LEU A 26 0.18 -22.23 -1.12
C LEU A 26 1.02 -22.65 0.09
N LEU A 27 0.48 -23.47 0.97
CA LEU A 27 1.17 -23.96 2.17
C LEU A 27 1.86 -25.31 1.95
N ASN A 28 1.74 -25.92 0.78
CA ASN A 28 2.21 -27.28 0.48
C ASN A 28 1.63 -28.35 1.41
N TYR A 29 0.32 -28.26 1.69
CA TYR A 29 -0.45 -29.22 2.48
C TYR A 29 -1.63 -29.76 1.68
N SER A 30 -2.26 -30.83 2.19
CA SER A 30 -3.55 -31.27 1.66
C SER A 30 -4.67 -30.35 2.16
N GLN A 31 -5.76 -30.24 1.38
CA GLN A 31 -6.95 -29.48 1.77
C GLN A 31 -7.51 -29.99 3.11
N SER A 32 -7.56 -31.31 3.32
CA SER A 32 -7.97 -31.92 4.58
C SER A 32 -7.05 -31.58 5.74
N GLY A 33 -5.74 -31.45 5.48
CA GLY A 33 -4.75 -31.01 6.46
C GLY A 33 -5.00 -29.58 6.95
N VAL A 34 -5.19 -28.64 6.01
CA VAL A 34 -5.50 -27.24 6.33
C VAL A 34 -6.85 -27.12 7.07
N SER A 35 -7.88 -27.83 6.59
CA SER A 35 -9.18 -27.85 7.25
C SER A 35 -9.09 -28.37 8.69
N ARG A 36 -8.29 -29.42 8.92
CA ARG A 36 -8.06 -29.98 10.25
C ARG A 36 -7.30 -29.01 11.16
N MET A 37 -6.26 -28.35 10.66
CA MET A 37 -5.50 -27.35 11.42
C MET A 37 -6.42 -26.23 11.95
N ILE A 38 -7.33 -25.73 11.12
CA ILE A 38 -8.27 -24.69 11.52
C ILE A 38 -9.32 -25.22 12.48
N SER A 39 -9.89 -26.40 12.23
CA SER A 39 -10.86 -27.02 13.16
C SER A 39 -10.21 -27.35 14.51
N ASP A 40 -8.94 -27.73 14.54
CA ASP A 40 -8.21 -27.96 15.78
C ASP A 40 -7.99 -26.63 16.54
N LEU A 41 -7.72 -25.52 15.83
CA LEU A 41 -7.60 -24.19 16.42
C LEU A 41 -8.92 -23.71 17.01
N GLU A 42 -10.02 -23.84 16.27
CA GLU A 42 -11.38 -23.51 16.72
C GLU A 42 -11.80 -24.30 17.96
N ARG A 43 -11.52 -25.60 17.96
CA ARG A 43 -11.78 -26.49 19.11
C ARG A 43 -10.95 -26.11 20.32
N GLU A 44 -9.68 -25.79 20.13
CA GLU A 44 -8.75 -25.38 21.20
C GLU A 44 -9.19 -24.09 21.87
N TRP A 45 -9.66 -23.14 21.07
CA TRP A 45 -10.14 -21.85 21.57
C TRP A 45 -11.64 -21.86 21.95
N ARG A 46 -12.37 -22.89 21.54
CA ARG A 46 -13.84 -23.00 21.68
C ARG A 46 -14.56 -21.82 20.98
N ILE A 47 -14.05 -21.43 19.83
CA ILE A 47 -14.54 -20.30 19.02
C ILE A 47 -14.58 -20.75 17.57
N THR A 48 -15.65 -20.45 16.86
CA THR A 48 -15.74 -20.61 15.41
C THR A 48 -15.11 -19.39 14.75
N LEU A 49 -14.09 -19.58 13.92
CA LEU A 49 -13.35 -18.52 13.24
C LEU A 49 -13.88 -18.27 11.83
N LEU A 50 -14.28 -19.35 11.15
CA LEU A 50 -14.70 -19.34 9.75
C LEU A 50 -16.09 -19.94 9.58
N GLU A 51 -16.89 -19.31 8.73
CA GLU A 51 -18.17 -19.82 8.28
C GLU A 51 -18.11 -20.19 6.80
N ARG A 52 -18.84 -21.23 6.40
CA ARG A 52 -19.04 -21.60 5.00
C ARG A 52 -20.42 -21.16 4.57
N ASP A 53 -20.47 -20.36 3.54
CA ASP A 53 -21.72 -20.03 2.87
C ASP A 53 -21.69 -20.44 1.40
N ARG A 54 -22.77 -20.11 0.65
CA ARG A 54 -22.89 -20.42 -0.79
C ARG A 54 -21.87 -19.68 -1.64
N ASN A 55 -21.27 -18.62 -1.11
CA ASN A 55 -20.30 -17.74 -1.79
C ASN A 55 -18.85 -18.03 -1.38
N GLY A 56 -18.61 -18.99 -0.48
CA GLY A 56 -17.26 -19.38 -0.05
C GLY A 56 -17.06 -19.37 1.46
N ILE A 57 -15.87 -18.94 1.88
CA ILE A 57 -15.45 -18.90 3.28
C ILE A 57 -15.46 -17.45 3.75
N ARG A 58 -16.07 -17.20 4.89
CA ARG A 58 -16.10 -15.89 5.54
C ARG A 58 -15.63 -15.97 6.99
N LEU A 59 -15.10 -14.86 7.48
CA LEU A 59 -14.82 -14.70 8.90
C LEU A 59 -16.10 -14.54 9.71
N THR A 60 -16.16 -15.20 10.86
CA THR A 60 -17.14 -14.87 11.91
C THR A 60 -16.79 -13.51 12.53
N SER A 61 -17.69 -12.99 13.38
CA SER A 61 -17.39 -11.80 14.20
C SER A 61 -16.16 -12.03 15.09
N ASP A 62 -16.05 -13.20 15.71
CA ASP A 62 -14.92 -13.55 16.56
C ASP A 62 -13.65 -13.79 15.73
N GLY A 63 -13.78 -14.43 14.55
CA GLY A 63 -12.68 -14.58 13.60
C GLY A 63 -12.11 -13.23 13.15
N SER A 64 -12.97 -12.25 12.86
CA SER A 64 -12.56 -10.89 12.50
C SER A 64 -11.81 -10.18 13.63
N ARG A 65 -12.24 -10.37 14.88
CA ARG A 65 -11.56 -9.79 16.06
C ARG A 65 -10.22 -10.43 16.34
N LEU A 66 -10.05 -11.73 16.07
CA LEU A 66 -8.81 -12.47 16.35
C LEU A 66 -7.81 -12.43 15.21
N LEU A 67 -8.26 -12.11 13.99
CA LEU A 67 -7.41 -12.05 12.80
C LEU A 67 -6.17 -11.17 12.98
N PRO A 68 -6.26 -9.91 13.48
CA PRO A 68 -5.08 -9.05 13.65
C PRO A 68 -4.04 -9.66 14.61
N TYR A 69 -4.47 -10.33 15.66
CA TYR A 69 -3.55 -10.99 16.59
C TYR A 69 -2.84 -12.19 15.95
N ALA A 70 -3.56 -13.01 15.19
CA ALA A 70 -2.95 -14.11 14.45
C ALA A 70 -1.93 -13.61 13.41
N GLN A 71 -2.23 -12.51 12.73
CA GLN A 71 -1.32 -11.83 11.80
C GLN A 71 -0.05 -11.37 12.52
N SER A 72 -0.19 -10.70 13.66
CA SER A 72 0.95 -10.22 14.46
C SER A 72 1.84 -11.36 14.95
N VAL A 73 1.26 -12.45 15.46
CA VAL A 73 2.02 -13.63 15.89
C VAL A 73 2.82 -14.23 14.72
N CYS A 74 2.20 -14.38 13.54
CA CYS A 74 2.89 -14.90 12.37
C CYS A 74 3.97 -13.93 11.85
N ALA A 75 3.77 -12.62 11.98
CA ALA A 75 4.75 -11.61 11.61
C ALA A 75 6.00 -11.70 12.51
N GLU A 76 5.81 -11.78 13.84
CA GLU A 76 6.93 -11.91 14.79
C GLU A 76 7.67 -13.24 14.63
N TYR A 77 6.95 -14.33 14.34
CA TYR A 77 7.59 -15.61 14.02
C TYR A 77 8.46 -15.53 12.75
N ARG A 78 7.99 -14.84 11.72
CA ARG A 78 8.81 -14.60 10.51
C ARG A 78 10.08 -13.83 10.83
N LYS A 79 9.99 -12.77 11.62
CA LYS A 79 11.18 -11.99 12.06
C LYS A 79 12.18 -12.88 12.81
N LEU A 80 11.68 -13.67 13.75
CA LEU A 80 12.55 -14.63 14.47
C LEU A 80 13.28 -15.57 13.51
N ARG A 81 12.58 -16.10 12.51
CA ARG A 81 13.21 -16.97 11.51
C ARG A 81 14.28 -16.23 10.72
N MET A 82 14.02 -15.00 10.30
CA MET A 82 14.99 -14.19 9.56
C MET A 82 16.23 -13.88 10.40
N GLU A 83 16.08 -13.56 11.69
CA GLU A 83 17.22 -13.36 12.59
C GLU A 83 18.05 -14.63 12.75
N VAL A 84 17.42 -15.82 12.83
CA VAL A 84 18.12 -17.10 12.87
C VAL A 84 18.91 -17.35 11.58
N ASP A 85 18.31 -17.06 10.43
CA ASP A 85 18.95 -17.22 9.12
C ASP A 85 20.14 -16.26 8.98
N ASP A 86 20.01 -15.01 9.46
CA ASP A 86 21.09 -14.02 9.49
C ASP A 86 22.26 -14.46 10.39
N LEU A 87 21.98 -15.06 11.56
CA LEU A 87 23.01 -15.62 12.46
C LEU A 87 23.77 -16.77 11.82
N HIS A 88 23.16 -17.50 10.90
CA HIS A 88 23.80 -18.55 10.10
C HIS A 88 24.51 -18.02 8.85
N GLY A 89 24.58 -16.69 8.66
CA GLY A 89 25.22 -16.07 7.50
C GLY A 89 24.44 -16.24 6.19
N VAL A 90 23.19 -16.63 6.25
CA VAL A 90 22.30 -16.77 5.09
C VAL A 90 21.78 -15.37 4.74
N GLN A 91 22.40 -14.72 3.76
CA GLN A 91 21.94 -13.45 3.18
C GLN A 91 20.74 -13.67 2.25
N SER A 92 19.72 -14.31 2.76
CA SER A 92 18.48 -14.60 2.03
C SER A 92 17.30 -14.20 2.90
N GLY A 93 16.16 -13.93 2.27
CA GLY A 93 14.95 -13.56 2.98
C GLY A 93 13.95 -12.89 2.05
N MET A 94 12.86 -12.39 2.60
CA MET A 94 11.83 -11.68 1.83
C MET A 94 11.52 -10.36 2.50
N ILE A 95 11.61 -9.26 1.76
CA ILE A 95 11.17 -7.93 2.20
C ILE A 95 9.79 -7.66 1.60
N ARG A 96 8.79 -7.41 2.46
CA ARG A 96 7.43 -7.06 2.07
C ARG A 96 7.23 -5.57 2.15
N ILE A 97 6.88 -4.96 1.03
CA ILE A 97 6.79 -3.52 0.89
C ILE A 97 5.35 -3.14 0.53
N GLY A 98 4.71 -2.32 1.37
CA GLY A 98 3.48 -1.65 1.02
C GLY A 98 3.77 -0.37 0.24
N THR A 99 3.03 -0.08 -0.82
CA THR A 99 3.27 1.13 -1.62
C THR A 99 2.03 1.60 -2.35
N PHE A 100 2.02 2.86 -2.76
CA PHE A 100 1.06 3.45 -3.67
C PHE A 100 1.61 3.47 -5.10
N SER A 101 0.74 3.71 -6.11
CA SER A 101 1.07 3.57 -7.54
C SER A 101 2.35 4.27 -7.96
N SER A 102 2.49 5.58 -7.68
CA SER A 102 3.68 6.33 -8.09
C SER A 102 4.96 5.88 -7.37
N GLY A 103 4.88 5.44 -6.11
CA GLY A 103 6.00 4.85 -5.39
C GLY A 103 6.45 3.51 -5.99
N ALA A 104 5.50 2.66 -6.36
CA ALA A 104 5.76 1.38 -7.02
C ALA A 104 6.47 1.55 -8.37
N ILE A 105 6.14 2.62 -9.12
CA ILE A 105 6.68 2.85 -10.46
C ILE A 105 8.05 3.52 -10.41
N HIS A 106 8.25 4.50 -9.52
CA HIS A 106 9.41 5.38 -9.59
C HIS A 106 10.48 5.09 -8.54
N TRP A 107 10.11 4.66 -7.34
CA TRP A 107 11.05 4.44 -6.24
C TRP A 107 11.47 2.99 -6.08
N VAL A 108 10.49 2.11 -5.91
CA VAL A 108 10.75 0.70 -5.57
C VAL A 108 11.69 0.01 -6.56
N PRO A 109 11.54 0.16 -7.89
CA PRO A 109 12.42 -0.51 -8.84
C PRO A 109 13.87 -0.07 -8.72
N ASN A 110 14.12 1.22 -8.46
CA ASN A 110 15.47 1.76 -8.34
C ASN A 110 16.14 1.29 -7.05
N ILE A 111 15.40 1.32 -5.93
CA ILE A 111 15.86 0.86 -4.63
C ILE A 111 16.20 -0.63 -4.70
N ILE A 112 15.29 -1.46 -5.21
CA ILE A 112 15.50 -2.91 -5.35
C ILE A 112 16.69 -3.20 -6.26
N LYS A 113 16.79 -2.54 -7.40
CA LYS A 113 17.92 -2.71 -8.34
C LYS A 113 19.28 -2.42 -7.68
N ALA A 114 19.34 -1.39 -6.83
CA ALA A 114 20.55 -1.07 -6.12
C ALA A 114 20.85 -2.09 -5.01
N PHE A 115 19.84 -2.43 -4.20
CA PHE A 115 19.96 -3.36 -3.09
C PHE A 115 20.31 -4.78 -3.54
N GLN A 116 19.70 -5.27 -4.61
CA GLN A 116 19.88 -6.63 -5.12
C GLN A 116 21.32 -6.92 -5.62
N LYS A 117 22.10 -5.87 -5.96
CA LYS A 117 23.51 -6.05 -6.32
C LYS A 117 24.35 -6.57 -5.15
N ASP A 118 24.05 -6.10 -3.95
CA ASP A 118 24.79 -6.42 -2.74
C ASP A 118 24.16 -7.58 -1.96
N TYR A 119 22.85 -7.78 -2.14
CA TYR A 119 22.03 -8.79 -1.46
C TYR A 119 21.19 -9.62 -2.46
N PRO A 120 21.82 -10.39 -3.35
CA PRO A 120 21.13 -11.11 -4.45
C PRO A 120 20.20 -12.22 -3.97
N GLY A 121 20.34 -12.70 -2.74
CA GLY A 121 19.50 -13.75 -2.16
C GLY A 121 18.22 -13.24 -1.48
N VAL A 122 17.95 -11.92 -1.54
CA VAL A 122 16.75 -11.33 -0.94
C VAL A 122 15.63 -11.22 -1.96
N ASP A 123 14.48 -11.80 -1.66
CA ASP A 123 13.25 -11.70 -2.46
C ASP A 123 12.37 -10.55 -1.98
N TYR A 124 11.39 -10.16 -2.82
CA TYR A 124 10.51 -9.04 -2.53
C TYR A 124 9.04 -9.41 -2.79
N GLU A 125 8.18 -8.97 -1.89
CA GLU A 125 6.73 -8.96 -2.09
C GLU A 125 6.24 -7.52 -2.06
N LEU A 126 5.58 -7.07 -3.14
CA LEU A 126 5.08 -5.72 -3.25
C LEU A 126 3.56 -5.73 -3.17
N LEU A 127 3.01 -5.01 -2.21
CA LEU A 127 1.58 -4.83 -2.04
C LEU A 127 1.20 -3.39 -2.40
N LEU A 128 0.28 -3.27 -3.36
CA LEU A 128 -0.24 -1.99 -3.81
C LEU A 128 -1.56 -1.68 -3.09
N GLY A 129 -1.65 -0.51 -2.47
CA GLY A 129 -2.84 -0.08 -1.75
C GLY A 129 -2.92 1.42 -1.55
N ASP A 130 -3.99 1.89 -0.90
CA ASP A 130 -4.07 3.24 -0.39
C ASP A 130 -3.33 3.39 0.95
N TYR A 131 -3.20 4.63 1.43
CA TYR A 131 -2.45 4.90 2.66
C TYR A 131 -3.03 4.20 3.89
N SER A 132 -4.35 4.12 4.00
CA SER A 132 -5.02 3.46 5.11
C SER A 132 -4.80 1.95 5.10
N GLU A 133 -4.86 1.34 3.91
CA GLU A 133 -4.53 -0.08 3.72
C GLU A 133 -3.07 -0.37 4.08
N ILE A 134 -2.14 0.48 3.61
CA ILE A 134 -0.71 0.33 3.88
C ILE A 134 -0.43 0.48 5.38
N GLU A 135 -1.02 1.46 6.05
CA GLU A 135 -0.91 1.63 7.50
C GLU A 135 -1.41 0.40 8.26
N GLU A 136 -2.54 -0.15 7.84
CA GLU A 136 -3.09 -1.35 8.44
C GLU A 136 -2.17 -2.57 8.20
N TRP A 137 -1.60 -2.71 7.00
CA TRP A 137 -0.64 -3.78 6.71
C TRP A 137 0.63 -3.67 7.54
N ILE A 138 1.13 -2.44 7.79
CA ILE A 138 2.26 -2.23 8.70
C ILE A 138 1.88 -2.62 10.13
N ALA A 139 0.73 -2.15 10.62
CA ALA A 139 0.27 -2.44 11.97
C ALA A 139 0.09 -3.94 12.22
N GLN A 140 -0.43 -4.67 11.24
CA GLN A 140 -0.64 -6.12 11.30
C GLN A 140 0.62 -6.93 11.00
N GLY A 141 1.72 -6.29 10.56
CA GLY A 141 2.93 -6.98 10.12
C GLY A 141 2.75 -7.80 8.84
N ARG A 142 1.78 -7.43 8.00
CA ARG A 142 1.60 -8.00 6.67
C ARG A 142 2.71 -7.52 5.73
N VAL A 143 3.15 -6.27 5.90
CA VAL A 143 4.34 -5.72 5.26
C VAL A 143 5.37 -5.34 6.33
N ASP A 144 6.63 -5.32 5.93
CA ASP A 144 7.76 -4.98 6.81
C ASP A 144 7.96 -3.45 6.86
N CYS A 145 7.68 -2.77 5.75
CA CYS A 145 7.66 -1.33 5.64
C CYS A 145 6.63 -0.87 4.60
N GLY A 146 6.30 0.41 4.62
CA GLY A 146 5.37 0.99 3.65
C GLY A 146 5.72 2.41 3.28
N PHE A 147 5.56 2.74 1.99
CA PHE A 147 5.60 4.12 1.53
C PHE A 147 4.26 4.77 1.81
N LEU A 148 4.26 5.91 2.48
CA LEU A 148 3.07 6.60 2.95
C LEU A 148 3.16 8.11 2.73
N ARG A 149 2.01 8.76 2.82
CA ARG A 149 1.89 10.20 2.98
C ARG A 149 1.93 10.55 4.48
N LEU A 150 2.55 11.70 4.82
CA LEU A 150 2.50 12.28 6.16
C LEU A 150 1.29 13.22 6.34
N PRO A 151 0.73 13.34 7.55
CA PRO A 151 1.07 12.57 8.74
C PRO A 151 0.52 11.14 8.68
N THR A 152 1.21 10.21 9.31
CA THR A 152 0.80 8.81 9.51
C THR A 152 0.54 8.53 10.99
N ARG A 153 0.16 7.29 11.33
CA ARG A 153 -0.09 6.87 12.71
C ARG A 153 1.15 7.13 13.59
N PRO A 154 0.98 7.72 14.78
CA PRO A 154 2.10 8.13 15.65
C PRO A 154 2.93 6.96 16.20
N GLU A 155 2.39 5.73 16.17
CA GLU A 155 3.10 4.53 16.59
C GLU A 155 4.12 4.02 15.59
N PHE A 156 4.20 4.58 14.39
CA PHE A 156 5.16 4.16 13.36
C PHE A 156 6.43 4.99 13.39
N ASP A 157 7.56 4.34 13.26
CA ASP A 157 8.81 5.01 12.91
C ASP A 157 8.78 5.42 11.44
N THR A 158 9.06 6.69 11.16
CA THR A 158 9.05 7.23 9.80
C THR A 158 10.42 7.74 9.37
N ILE A 159 10.72 7.57 8.09
CA ILE A 159 11.87 8.15 7.42
C ILE A 159 11.35 9.09 6.34
N PRO A 160 11.45 10.42 6.52
CA PRO A 160 10.98 11.38 5.51
C PRO A 160 11.70 11.18 4.16
N LEU A 161 10.94 11.23 3.07
CA LEU A 161 11.46 11.06 1.71
C LEU A 161 11.41 12.36 0.91
N GLY A 162 10.54 13.27 1.24
CA GLY A 162 10.41 14.58 0.61
C GLY A 162 8.97 14.92 0.22
N GLN A 163 8.87 15.99 -0.56
CA GLN A 163 7.61 16.50 -1.05
C GLN A 163 7.40 16.07 -2.51
N ASP A 164 6.16 15.82 -2.88
CA ASP A 164 5.70 15.53 -4.24
C ASP A 164 4.57 16.52 -4.57
N ARG A 165 4.79 17.36 -5.60
CA ARG A 165 3.85 18.42 -5.95
C ARG A 165 2.58 17.85 -6.56
N LEU A 166 1.46 18.51 -6.34
CA LEU A 166 0.21 18.31 -7.05
C LEU A 166 0.12 19.33 -8.17
N LEU A 167 -0.08 18.85 -9.39
CA LEU A 167 -0.17 19.64 -10.61
C LEU A 167 -1.59 19.55 -11.17
N ALA A 168 -2.11 20.65 -11.70
CA ALA A 168 -3.30 20.61 -12.54
C ALA A 168 -2.97 19.84 -13.82
N ILE A 169 -3.86 18.92 -14.23
CA ILE A 169 -3.77 18.24 -15.51
C ILE A 169 -4.95 18.63 -16.40
N LEU A 170 -4.64 19.01 -17.62
CA LEU A 170 -5.53 19.60 -18.60
C LEU A 170 -5.41 18.82 -19.92
N PRO A 171 -6.48 18.73 -20.73
CA PRO A 171 -6.33 18.28 -22.11
C PRO A 171 -5.51 19.28 -22.92
N GLU A 172 -4.84 18.83 -23.98
CA GLU A 172 -4.12 19.71 -24.89
C GLU A 172 -5.04 20.77 -25.51
N GLY A 173 -4.54 21.99 -25.59
CA GLY A 173 -5.32 23.13 -26.12
C GLY A 173 -6.36 23.73 -25.17
N HIS A 174 -6.37 23.30 -23.92
CA HIS A 174 -7.28 23.87 -22.91
C HIS A 174 -6.96 25.35 -22.63
N PRO A 175 -7.94 26.25 -22.46
CA PRO A 175 -7.69 27.68 -22.22
C PRO A 175 -6.75 27.97 -21.06
N LEU A 176 -6.80 27.18 -19.99
CA LEU A 176 -5.91 27.32 -18.83
C LEU A 176 -4.45 26.92 -19.10
N GLU A 177 -4.16 26.31 -20.25
CA GLU A 177 -2.78 25.99 -20.67
C GLU A 177 -1.94 27.24 -20.84
N SER A 178 -2.55 28.35 -21.27
CA SER A 178 -1.87 29.65 -21.46
C SER A 178 -1.46 30.32 -20.13
N CYS A 179 -2.00 29.90 -19.00
CA CYS A 179 -1.63 30.46 -17.70
C CYS A 179 -0.18 30.04 -17.33
N ASP A 180 0.56 30.92 -16.71
CA ASP A 180 1.87 30.56 -16.09
C ASP A 180 1.64 29.55 -14.97
N LYS A 181 0.71 29.85 -14.05
CA LYS A 181 0.16 28.95 -13.03
C LYS A 181 -1.34 28.91 -13.16
N VAL A 182 -1.93 27.74 -12.99
CA VAL A 182 -3.37 27.55 -13.06
C VAL A 182 -4.01 28.04 -11.76
N PRO A 183 -4.94 29.04 -11.82
CA PRO A 183 -5.71 29.40 -10.63
C PRO A 183 -6.56 28.23 -10.15
N ILE A 184 -6.37 27.80 -8.89
CA ILE A 184 -7.12 26.66 -8.36
C ILE A 184 -8.65 26.89 -8.43
N ALA A 185 -9.10 28.16 -8.29
CA ALA A 185 -10.50 28.50 -8.42
C ALA A 185 -11.05 28.26 -9.84
N ALA A 186 -10.22 28.36 -10.89
CA ALA A 186 -10.63 28.09 -12.26
C ALA A 186 -10.96 26.62 -12.48
N LEU A 187 -10.29 25.69 -11.77
CA LEU A 187 -10.60 24.25 -11.83
C LEU A 187 -12.01 23.94 -11.31
N CYS A 188 -12.57 24.80 -10.44
CA CYS A 188 -13.93 24.60 -9.92
C CYS A 188 -15.01 24.89 -10.97
N ALA A 189 -14.69 25.65 -12.02
CA ALA A 189 -15.62 25.95 -13.11
C ALA A 189 -15.70 24.82 -14.15
N GLU A 190 -14.69 23.98 -14.17
CA GLU A 190 -14.55 22.86 -15.11
C GLU A 190 -15.18 21.58 -14.57
N PRO A 191 -15.57 20.63 -15.45
CA PRO A 191 -15.84 19.26 -15.04
C PRO A 191 -14.60 18.66 -14.39
N PHE A 192 -14.64 18.41 -13.07
CA PHE A 192 -13.48 17.93 -12.34
C PHE A 192 -13.53 16.41 -12.13
N MET A 193 -12.42 15.75 -12.41
CA MET A 193 -12.22 14.33 -12.13
C MET A 193 -11.39 14.18 -10.86
N LEU A 194 -11.94 13.55 -9.85
CA LEU A 194 -11.34 13.41 -8.55
C LEU A 194 -10.67 12.04 -8.42
N LEU A 195 -9.36 12.06 -8.16
CA LEU A 195 -8.64 10.87 -7.72
C LEU A 195 -8.81 10.74 -6.22
N GLU A 196 -9.66 9.82 -5.80
CA GLU A 196 -9.94 9.62 -4.38
C GLU A 196 -10.19 8.14 -4.07
N LYS A 197 -9.47 7.64 -3.06
CA LYS A 197 -9.75 6.36 -2.41
C LYS A 197 -9.65 6.56 -0.91
N ALA A 198 -10.78 6.37 -0.19
CA ALA A 198 -10.91 6.60 1.25
C ALA A 198 -10.93 8.08 1.73
N ALA A 199 -11.07 8.27 3.04
CA ALA A 199 -11.39 9.54 3.68
C ALA A 199 -10.26 10.62 3.68
N GLN A 200 -9.09 10.32 3.13
CA GLN A 200 -7.94 11.25 3.10
C GLN A 200 -7.48 11.46 1.66
N ALA A 201 -8.13 12.37 0.98
CA ALA A 201 -7.78 12.72 -0.39
C ALA A 201 -6.96 14.00 -0.43
N GLU A 202 -5.75 13.91 -0.91
CA GLU A 202 -4.80 15.02 -1.06
C GLU A 202 -5.40 16.18 -1.87
N VAL A 203 -6.12 15.84 -2.93
CA VAL A 203 -6.76 16.80 -3.83
C VAL A 203 -7.89 17.54 -3.14
N SER A 204 -8.78 16.84 -2.45
CA SER A 204 -9.87 17.44 -1.69
C SER A 204 -9.37 18.40 -0.61
N GLU A 205 -8.31 18.04 0.10
CA GLU A 205 -7.69 18.89 1.12
C GLU A 205 -7.14 20.20 0.54
N VAL A 206 -6.56 20.19 -0.67
CA VAL A 206 -6.07 21.42 -1.30
C VAL A 206 -7.22 22.35 -1.59
N PHE A 207 -8.34 21.87 -2.11
CA PHE A 207 -9.54 22.68 -2.32
C PHE A 207 -10.12 23.20 -1.00
N GLU A 208 -10.27 22.36 0.01
CA GLU A 208 -10.81 22.70 1.33
C GLU A 208 -10.00 23.80 2.01
N ARG A 209 -8.65 23.69 2.00
CA ARG A 209 -7.74 24.72 2.56
C ARG A 209 -7.89 26.09 1.90
N ASN A 210 -8.34 26.12 0.64
CA ASN A 210 -8.60 27.35 -0.10
C ASN A 210 -10.09 27.77 -0.07
N GLY A 211 -10.94 27.09 0.71
CA GLY A 211 -12.38 27.39 0.79
C GLY A 211 -13.14 27.11 -0.50
N LEU A 212 -12.64 26.23 -1.33
CA LEU A 212 -13.18 25.90 -2.66
C LEU A 212 -13.78 24.51 -2.68
N LYS A 213 -14.71 24.29 -3.63
CA LYS A 213 -15.33 22.99 -3.88
C LYS A 213 -15.42 22.76 -5.38
N PRO A 214 -14.67 21.79 -5.93
CA PRO A 214 -14.75 21.51 -7.36
C PRO A 214 -16.08 20.86 -7.75
N ARG A 215 -16.46 21.02 -9.00
CA ARG A 215 -17.61 20.34 -9.59
C ARG A 215 -17.20 18.93 -10.01
N VAL A 216 -17.23 17.99 -9.08
CA VAL A 216 -16.83 16.60 -9.33
C VAL A 216 -17.83 15.92 -10.25
N HIS A 217 -17.36 15.46 -11.42
CA HIS A 217 -18.13 14.69 -12.40
C HIS A 217 -17.82 13.20 -12.32
N PHE A 218 -16.57 12.85 -12.03
CA PHE A 218 -16.11 11.47 -11.91
C PHE A 218 -15.22 11.33 -10.68
N THR A 219 -15.32 10.18 -10.02
CA THR A 219 -14.40 9.77 -8.96
C THR A 219 -13.84 8.41 -9.31
N THR A 220 -12.54 8.26 -9.24
CA THR A 220 -11.83 6.99 -9.39
C THR A 220 -10.57 6.99 -8.52
N TRP A 221 -10.00 5.82 -8.30
CA TRP A 221 -8.74 5.63 -7.57
C TRP A 221 -7.58 5.19 -8.49
N ASP A 222 -7.79 5.27 -9.79
CA ASP A 222 -6.80 4.89 -10.81
C ASP A 222 -6.28 6.13 -11.52
N ASP A 223 -4.99 6.45 -11.28
CA ASP A 223 -4.28 7.58 -11.89
C ASP A 223 -4.32 7.52 -13.42
N TYR A 224 -4.19 6.34 -14.01
CA TYR A 224 -4.18 6.15 -15.46
C TYR A 224 -5.57 6.38 -16.06
N ALA A 225 -6.63 5.97 -15.36
CA ALA A 225 -8.00 6.26 -15.79
C ALA A 225 -8.27 7.77 -15.80
N ILE A 226 -7.78 8.51 -14.78
CA ILE A 226 -7.87 9.98 -14.77
C ILE A 226 -7.14 10.57 -15.97
N MET A 227 -5.89 10.17 -16.22
CA MET A 227 -5.11 10.70 -17.34
C MET A 227 -5.76 10.43 -18.70
N ALA A 228 -6.30 9.23 -18.91
CA ALA A 228 -7.03 8.87 -20.14
C ALA A 228 -8.30 9.71 -20.34
N MET A 229 -9.05 9.98 -19.27
CA MET A 229 -10.25 10.80 -19.33
C MET A 229 -9.91 12.29 -19.60
N VAL A 230 -8.82 12.81 -19.02
CA VAL A 230 -8.33 14.16 -19.31
C VAL A 230 -7.90 14.28 -20.77
N GLU A 231 -7.11 13.34 -21.28
CA GLU A 231 -6.71 13.30 -22.69
C GLU A 231 -7.92 13.28 -23.63
N SER A 232 -8.98 12.57 -23.23
CA SER A 232 -10.25 12.52 -23.99
C SER A 232 -11.11 13.79 -23.88
N GLY A 233 -10.65 14.82 -23.18
CA GLY A 233 -11.37 16.11 -23.03
C GLY A 233 -12.62 16.03 -22.14
N LEU A 234 -12.73 15.02 -21.28
CA LEU A 234 -13.88 14.85 -20.37
C LEU A 234 -13.88 15.82 -19.18
N GLY A 235 -12.76 16.51 -18.94
CA GLY A 235 -12.58 17.47 -17.87
C GLY A 235 -11.14 17.65 -17.48
N VAL A 236 -10.94 18.19 -16.28
CA VAL A 236 -9.64 18.47 -15.68
C VAL A 236 -9.46 17.72 -14.37
N SER A 237 -8.23 17.59 -13.90
CA SER A 237 -7.95 16.98 -12.60
C SER A 237 -6.69 17.56 -11.94
N MET A 238 -6.29 17.00 -10.81
CA MET A 238 -5.00 17.21 -10.16
C MET A 238 -4.36 15.86 -9.85
N LEU A 239 -3.11 15.69 -10.26
CA LEU A 239 -2.30 14.50 -9.96
C LEU A 239 -0.92 14.91 -9.44
N THR A 240 -0.26 13.98 -8.77
CA THR A 240 1.10 14.22 -8.27
C THR A 240 2.11 14.25 -9.40
N GLU A 241 3.11 15.11 -9.30
CA GLU A 241 4.17 15.24 -10.30
C GLU A 241 4.90 13.91 -10.55
N MET A 242 5.06 13.12 -9.49
CA MET A 242 5.76 11.84 -9.58
C MET A 242 5.09 10.87 -10.55
N ILE A 243 3.74 10.73 -10.52
CA ILE A 243 3.05 9.82 -11.43
C ILE A 243 3.12 10.30 -12.88
N LEU A 244 3.22 11.61 -13.08
CA LEU A 244 3.26 12.23 -14.40
C LEU A 244 4.61 12.09 -15.11
N LYS A 245 5.71 11.78 -14.41
CA LYS A 245 7.07 11.67 -14.99
C LYS A 245 7.19 10.65 -16.12
N ARG A 246 6.31 9.65 -16.17
CA ARG A 246 6.32 8.59 -17.20
C ARG A 246 4.93 8.37 -17.77
N THR A 247 4.15 9.43 -17.92
CA THR A 247 2.82 9.33 -18.51
C THR A 247 2.92 9.03 -20.02
N PRO A 248 2.15 8.05 -20.53
CA PRO A 248 2.01 7.83 -21.95
C PRO A 248 0.93 8.70 -22.61
N PHE A 249 0.21 9.52 -21.81
CA PHE A 249 -0.95 10.31 -22.26
C PHE A 249 -0.55 11.72 -22.70
N HIS A 250 -1.22 12.24 -23.72
CA HIS A 250 -1.07 13.60 -24.23
C HIS A 250 -1.91 14.57 -23.38
N ILE A 251 -1.36 14.98 -22.27
CA ILE A 251 -1.99 15.89 -21.30
C ILE A 251 -1.00 16.98 -20.89
N VAL A 252 -1.52 18.15 -20.53
CA VAL A 252 -0.72 19.27 -20.06
C VAL A 252 -0.74 19.31 -18.54
N ALA A 253 0.44 19.31 -17.93
CA ALA A 253 0.62 19.44 -16.48
C ALA A 253 1.12 20.84 -16.14
N LYS A 254 0.45 21.53 -15.22
CA LYS A 254 0.75 22.92 -14.82
C LYS A 254 0.78 23.07 -13.31
N GLU A 255 1.64 23.94 -12.81
CA GLU A 255 1.62 24.35 -11.41
C GLU A 255 0.33 25.10 -11.08
N LEU A 256 -0.10 24.99 -9.83
CA LEU A 256 -1.18 25.78 -9.28
C LEU A 256 -0.67 27.15 -8.76
N ASP A 257 -1.54 28.13 -8.65
CA ASP A 257 -1.27 29.42 -8.03
C ASP A 257 -1.19 29.36 -6.49
N VAL A 258 -1.51 28.21 -5.92
CA VAL A 258 -1.45 27.92 -4.47
C VAL A 258 -0.47 26.77 -4.18
N PRO A 259 0.12 26.70 -2.97
CA PRO A 259 0.92 25.55 -2.57
C PRO A 259 0.09 24.26 -2.56
N ALA A 260 0.47 23.28 -3.35
CA ALA A 260 -0.18 21.98 -3.44
C ALA A 260 0.86 20.88 -3.51
N TYR A 261 1.01 20.09 -2.45
CA TYR A 261 1.97 19.00 -2.35
C TYR A 261 1.55 18.01 -1.28
N ARG A 262 2.08 16.81 -1.37
CA ARG A 262 2.08 15.82 -0.30
C ARG A 262 3.48 15.61 0.24
N GLU A 263 3.59 15.39 1.53
CA GLU A 263 4.82 14.91 2.16
C GLU A 263 4.80 13.40 2.23
N THR A 264 5.90 12.78 1.90
CA THR A 264 6.01 11.33 1.82
C THR A 264 7.07 10.79 2.75
N ALA A 265 6.88 9.59 3.24
CA ALA A 265 7.81 8.88 4.10
C ALA A 265 7.78 7.38 3.82
N LEU A 266 8.84 6.69 4.20
CA LEU A 266 8.79 5.27 4.48
C LEU A 266 8.44 5.09 5.96
N ALA A 267 7.46 4.25 6.25
CA ALA A 267 7.04 3.92 7.61
C ALA A 267 7.26 2.43 7.91
N LEU A 268 7.55 2.12 9.15
CA LEU A 268 7.64 0.76 9.70
C LEU A 268 7.22 0.77 11.17
N ARG A 269 6.89 -0.40 11.73
CA ARG A 269 6.39 -0.47 13.11
C ARG A 269 7.43 -0.01 14.14
N ASP A 270 8.69 -0.48 14.00
CA ASP A 270 9.78 -0.15 14.89
C ASP A 270 11.11 -0.43 14.18
N ARG A 271 11.89 0.61 13.98
CA ARG A 271 13.20 0.51 13.31
C ARG A 271 14.23 -0.25 14.14
N LYS A 272 14.11 -0.23 15.47
CA LYS A 272 15.08 -0.90 16.35
C LYS A 272 14.97 -2.41 16.27
N THR A 273 13.74 -2.91 16.19
CA THR A 273 13.43 -4.33 16.12
C THR A 273 13.31 -4.86 14.69
N ALA A 274 13.61 -4.04 13.68
CA ALA A 274 13.69 -4.50 12.29
C ALA A 274 14.88 -5.47 12.14
N TYR A 275 14.67 -6.57 11.39
CA TYR A 275 15.70 -7.56 11.09
C TYR A 275 16.81 -6.99 10.18
N VAL A 276 17.95 -7.65 10.12
CA VAL A 276 19.18 -7.13 9.49
C VAL A 276 18.95 -6.73 8.03
N ALA A 277 18.34 -7.58 7.21
CA ALA A 277 18.09 -7.27 5.80
C ALA A 277 17.19 -6.03 5.64
N MET A 278 16.19 -5.83 6.53
CA MET A 278 15.36 -4.63 6.51
C MET A 278 16.17 -3.39 6.90
N LYS A 279 16.98 -3.46 7.96
CA LYS A 279 17.88 -2.35 8.34
C LYS A 279 18.79 -1.95 7.20
N LYS A 280 19.36 -2.93 6.49
CA LYS A 280 20.20 -2.70 5.31
C LYS A 280 19.40 -2.09 4.16
N PHE A 281 18.17 -2.56 3.90
CA PHE A 281 17.30 -1.99 2.87
C PHE A 281 17.04 -0.49 3.09
N LEU A 282 16.89 -0.04 4.35
CA LEU A 282 16.69 1.38 4.65
C LEU A 282 17.86 2.27 4.21
N GLU A 283 19.09 1.74 4.15
CA GLU A 283 20.28 2.47 3.69
C GLU A 283 20.22 2.78 2.17
N TYR A 284 19.38 2.04 1.41
CA TYR A 284 19.22 2.18 -0.03
C TYR A 284 18.09 3.12 -0.45
N LEU A 285 17.35 3.72 0.48
CA LEU A 285 16.30 4.69 0.17
C LEU A 285 16.79 5.92 -0.61
N GLN A 286 18.09 6.21 -0.57
CA GLN A 286 18.72 7.27 -1.37
C GLN A 286 18.65 7.03 -2.89
N TYR A 287 18.41 5.80 -3.34
CA TYR A 287 18.31 5.44 -4.77
C TYR A 287 16.89 5.60 -5.36
N ARG A 288 15.93 6.14 -4.59
CA ARG A 288 14.55 6.39 -5.03
C ARG A 288 14.44 7.43 -6.15
#